data_2f48397ce6d2078773c570a4d1ceb6bf
#
_entry.id   2f48397ce6d2078773c570a4d1ceb6bf
#
_cell.length_a   1.000
_cell.length_b   1.000
_cell.length_c   1.000
_cell.angle_alpha   90.00
_cell.angle_beta   90.00
_cell.angle_gamma   90.00
#
_symmetry.space_group_name_H-M   'P 1'
#
loop_
_entity.id
_entity.type
_entity.pdbx_description
1 polymer ?
#
loop_
_entity_poly.entity_id
_entity_poly.type
_entity_poly.pdbx_seq_one_letter_code
_entity_poly.pdbx_strand_id
1 'polypeptide(L)'
;MSNQWVKYLFLLMSVLCAMAAVAQAPAPYGIPVTLETAKKASAAAIAEAHKNNWNMAIAIVDPSGTLVYYEKMDNTQVGSAQFSIKKAKSAALFKRPTKVFQDRLASGNAGLAVLAVEGAVPVEGGIPLMIEGHIVGAIGVSGDSSEHDGQCAQAGADSLK
;
A
#
# COMPACT_ATOMS: atom_id res chain seq x y z
N MET A 1 -15.74 4.11 57.20
CA MET A 1 -14.74 4.89 56.40
C MET A 1 -15.00 4.61 54.96
N SER A 2 -15.57 5.54 54.24
CA SER A 2 -16.05 5.34 52.85
C SER A 2 -14.86 5.31 51.87
N ASN A 3 -14.82 4.30 51.00
CA ASN A 3 -13.79 4.10 49.97
C ASN A 3 -13.83 5.19 48.88
N GLN A 4 -13.65 6.43 49.26
CA GLN A 4 -13.56 7.57 48.32
C GLN A 4 -12.42 7.38 47.28
N TRP A 5 -11.31 6.78 47.69
CA TRP A 5 -10.14 6.50 46.83
C TRP A 5 -10.45 5.56 45.68
N VAL A 6 -11.35 4.59 45.88
CA VAL A 6 -11.76 3.66 44.82
C VAL A 6 -12.56 4.37 43.72
N LYS A 7 -13.41 5.36 44.11
CA LYS A 7 -14.17 6.15 43.14
C LYS A 7 -13.28 7.06 42.29
N TYR A 8 -12.24 7.63 42.86
CA TYR A 8 -11.27 8.44 42.10
C TYR A 8 -10.40 7.59 41.19
N LEU A 9 -10.05 6.35 41.59
CA LEU A 9 -9.31 5.43 40.75
C LEU A 9 -10.13 4.99 39.51
N PHE A 10 -11.41 4.72 39.67
CA PHE A 10 -12.33 4.43 38.58
C PHE A 10 -12.56 5.62 37.66
N LEU A 11 -12.62 6.84 38.20
CA LEU A 11 -12.76 8.06 37.42
C LEU A 11 -11.50 8.36 36.58
N LEU A 12 -10.30 8.14 37.14
CA LEU A 12 -9.05 8.29 36.40
C LEU A 12 -8.88 7.21 35.28
N MET A 13 -9.29 5.97 35.56
CA MET A 13 -9.24 4.91 34.54
C MET A 13 -10.23 5.15 33.39
N SER A 14 -11.40 5.76 33.65
CA SER A 14 -12.36 6.07 32.59
C SER A 14 -11.94 7.24 31.70
N VAL A 15 -11.13 8.18 32.22
CA VAL A 15 -10.56 9.27 31.41
C VAL A 15 -9.40 8.82 30.55
N LEU A 16 -8.65 7.78 30.94
CA LEU A 16 -7.53 7.23 30.15
C LEU A 16 -7.99 6.35 29.00
N CYS A 17 -9.24 5.86 29.01
CA CYS A 17 -9.78 4.98 27.96
C CYS A 17 -10.46 5.72 26.81
N ALA A 18 -10.55 7.05 26.86
CA ALA A 18 -11.13 7.90 25.83
C ALA A 18 -10.07 8.55 24.91
N MET A 19 -8.92 7.90 24.70
CA MET A 19 -8.13 8.17 23.51
C MET A 19 -8.87 7.53 22.33
N ALA A 20 -9.91 8.23 21.87
CA ALA A 20 -10.57 7.91 20.61
C ALA A 20 -9.49 7.72 19.57
N ALA A 21 -9.48 6.55 18.92
CA ALA A 21 -8.71 6.35 17.72
C ALA A 21 -9.21 7.38 16.70
N VAL A 22 -8.55 8.52 16.63
CA VAL A 22 -8.78 9.50 15.58
C VAL A 22 -8.41 8.75 14.31
N ALA A 23 -9.42 8.35 13.54
CA ALA A 23 -9.21 7.75 12.26
C ALA A 23 -8.35 8.74 11.46
N GLN A 24 -7.06 8.39 11.28
CA GLN A 24 -6.13 9.27 10.61
C GLN A 24 -6.62 9.48 9.18
N ALA A 25 -6.89 10.72 8.81
CA ALA A 25 -7.29 11.05 7.45
C ALA A 25 -6.24 10.51 6.46
N PRO A 26 -6.67 10.00 5.28
CA PRO A 26 -5.73 9.55 4.27
C PRO A 26 -4.72 10.66 3.94
N ALA A 27 -3.44 10.31 3.79
CA ALA A 27 -2.39 11.25 3.47
C ALA A 27 -2.76 12.11 2.23
N PRO A 28 -2.45 13.43 2.24
CA PRO A 28 -2.69 14.28 1.08
C PRO A 28 -1.79 13.86 -0.08
N TYR A 29 -2.21 14.22 -1.31
CA TYR A 29 -1.32 14.13 -2.47
C TYR A 29 -0.27 15.24 -2.42
N GLY A 30 0.96 14.89 -2.85
CA GLY A 30 2.07 15.81 -3.02
C GLY A 30 2.47 16.02 -4.47
N ILE A 31 3.66 16.57 -4.68
CA ILE A 31 4.26 16.72 -6.01
C ILE A 31 4.47 15.31 -6.61
N PRO A 32 4.10 15.10 -7.89
CA PRO A 32 4.28 13.80 -8.54
C PRO A 32 5.73 13.29 -8.49
N VAL A 33 5.87 11.98 -8.32
CA VAL A 33 7.16 11.30 -8.32
C VAL A 33 7.94 11.59 -9.61
N THR A 34 9.23 11.96 -9.47
CA THR A 34 10.12 12.13 -10.62
C THR A 34 10.55 10.79 -11.21
N LEU A 35 11.02 10.78 -12.47
CA LEU A 35 11.57 9.58 -13.08
C LEU A 35 12.76 9.00 -12.29
N GLU A 36 13.61 9.86 -11.72
CA GLU A 36 14.74 9.45 -10.88
C GLU A 36 14.25 8.73 -9.62
N THR A 37 13.30 9.33 -8.90
CA THR A 37 12.69 8.73 -7.70
C THR A 37 11.95 7.42 -8.04
N ALA A 38 11.25 7.37 -9.19
CA ALA A 38 10.58 6.17 -9.66
C ALA A 38 11.57 5.03 -9.92
N LYS A 39 12.71 5.31 -10.57
CA LYS A 39 13.78 4.33 -10.79
C LYS A 39 14.39 3.84 -9.48
N LYS A 40 14.59 4.72 -8.48
CA LYS A 40 15.09 4.34 -7.16
C LYS A 40 14.15 3.34 -6.48
N ALA A 41 12.85 3.61 -6.48
CA ALA A 41 11.85 2.70 -5.90
C ALA A 41 11.79 1.35 -6.65
N SER A 42 11.85 1.38 -7.99
CA SER A 42 11.89 0.15 -8.79
C SER A 42 13.14 -0.68 -8.50
N ALA A 43 14.31 -0.05 -8.45
CA ALA A 43 15.57 -0.74 -8.18
C ALA A 43 15.57 -1.46 -6.81
N ALA A 44 14.97 -0.86 -5.78
CA ALA A 44 14.84 -1.50 -4.47
C ALA A 44 13.88 -2.70 -4.51
N ALA A 45 12.76 -2.60 -5.23
CA ALA A 45 11.84 -3.72 -5.43
C ALA A 45 12.49 -4.87 -6.22
N ILE A 46 13.26 -4.57 -7.27
CA ILE A 46 14.05 -5.54 -8.06
C ILE A 46 15.12 -6.21 -7.18
N ALA A 47 15.82 -5.46 -6.34
CA ALA A 47 16.83 -6.02 -5.44
C ALA A 47 16.21 -7.02 -4.47
N GLU A 48 15.04 -6.73 -3.92
CA GLU A 48 14.32 -7.68 -3.05
C GLU A 48 13.86 -8.92 -3.83
N ALA A 49 13.38 -8.75 -5.06
CA ALA A 49 13.00 -9.87 -5.93
C ALA A 49 14.19 -10.79 -6.22
N HIS A 50 15.35 -10.23 -6.60
CA HIS A 50 16.57 -11.00 -6.85
C HIS A 50 17.07 -11.76 -5.64
N LYS A 51 17.04 -11.14 -4.47
CA LYS A 51 17.43 -11.79 -3.20
C LYS A 51 16.64 -13.06 -2.92
N ASN A 52 15.39 -13.11 -3.37
CA ASN A 52 14.49 -14.23 -3.12
C ASN A 52 14.27 -15.12 -4.35
N ASN A 53 14.95 -14.86 -5.47
CA ASN A 53 14.80 -15.56 -6.76
C ASN A 53 13.37 -15.48 -7.34
N TRP A 54 12.70 -14.35 -7.18
CA TRP A 54 11.39 -14.08 -7.79
C TRP A 54 11.54 -13.26 -9.06
N ASN A 55 10.68 -13.50 -10.05
CA ASN A 55 10.64 -12.75 -11.31
C ASN A 55 9.45 -11.81 -11.32
N MET A 56 9.69 -10.51 -11.28
CA MET A 56 8.67 -9.48 -11.06
C MET A 56 8.54 -8.50 -12.22
N ALA A 57 7.36 -7.97 -12.40
CA ALA A 57 7.07 -6.75 -13.15
C ALA A 57 6.75 -5.63 -12.15
N ILE A 58 7.40 -4.49 -12.31
CA ILE A 58 7.29 -3.32 -11.44
C ILE A 58 6.74 -2.15 -12.24
N ALA A 59 5.72 -1.49 -11.72
CA ALA A 59 5.17 -0.27 -12.30
C ALA A 59 5.14 0.85 -11.24
N ILE A 60 5.57 2.04 -11.62
CA ILE A 60 5.45 3.26 -10.82
C ILE A 60 4.51 4.21 -11.54
N VAL A 61 3.52 4.71 -10.82
CA VAL A 61 2.56 5.70 -11.32
C VAL A 61 2.63 6.98 -10.49
N ASP A 62 2.23 8.10 -11.08
CA ASP A 62 2.03 9.36 -10.38
C ASP A 62 0.74 9.34 -9.52
N PRO A 63 0.40 10.41 -8.77
CA PRO A 63 -0.82 10.46 -7.96
C PRO A 63 -2.12 10.32 -8.76
N SER A 64 -2.11 10.63 -10.06
CA SER A 64 -3.26 10.47 -10.96
C SER A 64 -3.42 9.04 -11.50
N GLY A 65 -2.44 8.18 -11.22
CA GLY A 65 -2.38 6.81 -11.75
C GLY A 65 -1.76 6.73 -13.15
N THR A 66 -1.14 7.80 -13.65
CA THR A 66 -0.41 7.79 -14.93
C THR A 66 0.93 7.09 -14.76
N LEU A 67 1.28 6.21 -15.71
CA LEU A 67 2.52 5.45 -15.66
C LEU A 67 3.73 6.39 -15.86
N VAL A 68 4.67 6.35 -14.90
CA VAL A 68 5.94 7.11 -14.92
C VAL A 68 7.10 6.21 -15.29
N TYR A 69 7.13 4.98 -14.73
CA TYR A 69 8.21 4.02 -14.96
C TYR A 69 7.68 2.59 -14.93
N TYR A 70 8.26 1.74 -15.77
CA TYR A 70 7.93 0.32 -15.82
C TYR A 70 9.18 -0.50 -16.12
N GLU A 71 9.31 -1.62 -15.43
CA GLU A 71 10.38 -2.59 -15.63
C GLU A 71 9.83 -4.01 -15.42
N LYS A 72 10.27 -4.94 -16.25
CA LYS A 72 9.90 -6.35 -16.15
C LYS A 72 11.14 -7.21 -16.25
N MET A 73 11.36 -8.03 -15.22
CA MET A 73 12.44 -9.01 -15.21
C MET A 73 12.19 -10.11 -16.25
N ASP A 74 13.28 -10.72 -16.73
CA ASP A 74 13.17 -11.88 -17.61
C ASP A 74 12.40 -13.01 -16.93
N ASN A 75 11.71 -13.81 -17.74
CA ASN A 75 10.89 -14.93 -17.29
C ASN A 75 9.68 -14.57 -16.42
N THR A 76 9.40 -13.28 -16.14
CA THR A 76 8.15 -12.88 -15.48
C THR A 76 6.96 -13.25 -16.36
N GLN A 77 5.91 -13.82 -15.78
CA GLN A 77 4.68 -14.19 -16.50
C GLN A 77 4.06 -12.99 -17.23
N VAL A 78 3.49 -13.24 -18.41
CA VAL A 78 3.01 -12.17 -19.32
C VAL A 78 1.94 -11.29 -18.69
N GLY A 79 1.00 -11.88 -17.95
CA GLY A 79 -0.09 -11.15 -17.31
C GLY A 79 0.35 -10.13 -16.23
N SER A 80 1.51 -10.38 -15.61
CA SER A 80 2.04 -9.51 -14.55
C SER A 80 2.37 -8.10 -15.03
N ALA A 81 2.68 -7.92 -16.33
CA ALA A 81 2.93 -6.61 -16.90
C ALA A 81 1.76 -5.64 -16.71
N GLN A 82 0.57 -6.06 -17.10
CA GLN A 82 -0.64 -5.25 -16.93
C GLN A 82 -1.12 -5.22 -15.48
N PHE A 83 -0.90 -6.31 -14.74
CA PHE A 83 -1.40 -6.42 -13.39
C PHE A 83 -0.61 -5.54 -12.41
N SER A 84 0.72 -5.40 -12.58
CA SER A 84 1.52 -4.45 -11.80
C SER A 84 1.04 -3.00 -11.98
N ILE A 85 0.72 -2.59 -13.22
CA ILE A 85 0.18 -1.25 -13.51
C ILE A 85 -1.18 -1.05 -12.83
N LYS A 86 -2.06 -2.04 -12.88
CA LYS A 86 -3.38 -1.96 -12.23
C LYS A 86 -3.26 -1.85 -10.71
N LYS A 87 -2.34 -2.61 -10.09
CA LYS A 87 -2.06 -2.53 -8.64
C LYS A 87 -1.54 -1.15 -8.26
N ALA A 88 -0.57 -0.59 -9.02
CA ALA A 88 -0.06 0.76 -8.79
C ALA A 88 -1.18 1.80 -8.88
N LYS A 89 -1.98 1.77 -9.96
CA LYS A 89 -3.13 2.68 -10.14
C LYS A 89 -4.11 2.61 -8.98
N SER A 90 -4.48 1.40 -8.57
CA SER A 90 -5.40 1.20 -7.45
C SER A 90 -4.83 1.82 -6.16
N ALA A 91 -3.55 1.60 -5.86
CA ALA A 91 -2.92 2.14 -4.67
C ALA A 91 -2.86 3.68 -4.68
N ALA A 92 -2.55 4.31 -5.82
CA ALA A 92 -2.51 5.76 -5.97
C ALA A 92 -3.91 6.38 -5.80
N LEU A 93 -4.90 5.89 -6.55
CA LEU A 93 -6.23 6.50 -6.61
C LEU A 93 -7.01 6.35 -5.30
N PHE A 94 -6.82 5.22 -4.59
CA PHE A 94 -7.52 4.97 -3.33
C PHE A 94 -6.68 5.28 -2.08
N LYS A 95 -5.45 5.80 -2.23
CA LYS A 95 -4.56 6.25 -1.15
C LYS A 95 -4.30 5.17 -0.09
N ARG A 96 -4.18 3.90 -0.52
CA ARG A 96 -3.99 2.76 0.38
C ARG A 96 -3.34 1.58 -0.31
N PRO A 97 -2.66 0.70 0.42
CA PRO A 97 -2.18 -0.56 -0.12
C PRO A 97 -3.35 -1.41 -0.68
N THR A 98 -3.12 -2.09 -1.79
CA THR A 98 -4.13 -2.99 -2.38
C THR A 98 -4.47 -4.18 -1.49
N LYS A 99 -3.57 -4.54 -0.56
CA LYS A 99 -3.83 -5.51 0.50
C LYS A 99 -5.11 -5.20 1.30
N VAL A 100 -5.40 -3.92 1.55
CA VAL A 100 -6.62 -3.51 2.25
C VAL A 100 -7.89 -4.00 1.53
N PHE A 101 -7.87 -3.99 0.20
CA PHE A 101 -8.98 -4.50 -0.61
C PHE A 101 -9.02 -6.03 -0.62
N GLN A 102 -7.84 -6.69 -0.65
CA GLN A 102 -7.73 -8.14 -0.54
C GLN A 102 -8.31 -8.64 0.79
N ASP A 103 -7.90 -8.04 1.90
CA ASP A 103 -8.37 -8.42 3.23
C ASP A 103 -9.89 -8.17 3.39
N ARG A 104 -10.37 -7.05 2.84
CA ARG A 104 -11.80 -6.76 2.82
C ARG A 104 -12.59 -7.78 2.00
N LEU A 105 -12.11 -8.16 0.81
CA LEU A 105 -12.73 -9.19 0.00
C LEU A 105 -12.75 -10.53 0.74
N ALA A 106 -11.65 -10.91 1.38
CA ALA A 106 -11.52 -12.15 2.14
C ALA A 106 -12.47 -12.23 3.35
N SER A 107 -12.93 -11.09 3.88
CA SER A 107 -13.91 -11.07 4.98
C SER A 107 -15.33 -11.51 4.55
N GLY A 108 -15.58 -11.67 3.24
CA GLY A 108 -16.89 -12.07 2.72
C GLY A 108 -18.01 -11.06 3.00
N ASN A 109 -19.27 -11.48 2.87
CA ASN A 109 -20.46 -10.66 3.18
C ASN A 109 -20.37 -9.23 2.61
N ALA A 110 -20.41 -8.19 3.47
CA ALA A 110 -20.27 -6.80 3.07
C ALA A 110 -18.93 -6.49 2.41
N GLY A 111 -17.89 -7.30 2.62
CA GLY A 111 -16.58 -7.16 1.98
C GLY A 111 -16.63 -7.37 0.47
N LEU A 112 -17.58 -8.17 -0.02
CA LEU A 112 -17.80 -8.40 -1.46
C LEU A 112 -18.09 -7.10 -2.23
N ALA A 113 -18.57 -6.06 -1.55
CA ALA A 113 -18.82 -4.75 -2.15
C ALA A 113 -17.59 -4.15 -2.82
N VAL A 114 -16.36 -4.57 -2.43
CA VAL A 114 -15.12 -4.11 -3.09
C VAL A 114 -15.09 -4.45 -4.58
N LEU A 115 -15.77 -5.52 -5.01
CA LEU A 115 -15.86 -5.95 -6.41
C LEU A 115 -16.63 -4.96 -7.29
N ALA A 116 -17.51 -4.14 -6.69
CA ALA A 116 -18.23 -3.07 -7.38
C ALA A 116 -17.47 -1.74 -7.46
N VAL A 117 -16.29 -1.64 -6.82
CA VAL A 117 -15.48 -0.43 -6.84
C VAL A 117 -14.58 -0.44 -8.06
N GLU A 118 -14.94 0.34 -9.08
CA GLU A 118 -14.17 0.43 -10.32
C GLU A 118 -12.73 0.90 -10.03
N GLY A 119 -11.75 0.18 -10.58
CA GLY A 119 -10.33 0.47 -10.38
C GLY A 119 -9.73 -0.07 -9.09
N ALA A 120 -10.51 -0.60 -8.16
CA ALA A 120 -9.97 -1.30 -7.00
C ALA A 120 -9.42 -2.68 -7.41
N VAL A 121 -8.20 -2.97 -6.99
CA VAL A 121 -7.55 -4.27 -7.22
C VAL A 121 -7.41 -5.00 -5.88
N PRO A 122 -8.25 -6.01 -5.60
CA PRO A 122 -8.23 -6.73 -4.33
C PRO A 122 -7.16 -7.84 -4.31
N VAL A 123 -5.93 -7.50 -4.67
CA VAL A 123 -4.76 -8.38 -4.66
C VAL A 123 -3.54 -7.57 -4.21
N GLU A 124 -2.84 -8.04 -3.21
CA GLU A 124 -1.66 -7.39 -2.63
C GLU A 124 -0.55 -7.15 -3.67
N GLY A 125 0.28 -6.10 -3.45
CA GLY A 125 1.39 -5.72 -4.30
C GLY A 125 1.31 -4.29 -4.86
N GLY A 126 0.26 -3.52 -4.54
CA GLY A 126 0.17 -2.09 -4.81
C GLY A 126 0.35 -1.29 -3.52
N ILE A 127 1.27 -0.31 -3.47
CA ILE A 127 1.58 0.50 -2.28
C ILE A 127 1.76 1.97 -2.67
N PRO A 128 1.13 2.93 -1.96
CA PRO A 128 1.40 4.35 -2.16
C PRO A 128 2.87 4.69 -1.84
N LEU A 129 3.49 5.51 -2.67
CA LEU A 129 4.81 6.08 -2.42
C LEU A 129 4.67 7.39 -1.64
N MET A 130 5.38 7.48 -0.52
CA MET A 130 5.28 8.58 0.42
C MET A 130 6.60 9.34 0.51
N ILE A 131 6.54 10.67 0.40
CA ILE A 131 7.67 11.57 0.71
C ILE A 131 7.11 12.69 1.59
N GLU A 132 7.75 12.94 2.73
CA GLU A 132 7.36 13.99 3.69
C GLU A 132 5.86 13.97 4.05
N GLY A 133 5.30 12.77 4.23
CA GLY A 133 3.90 12.61 4.61
C GLY A 133 2.89 12.78 3.46
N HIS A 134 3.34 13.01 2.22
CA HIS A 134 2.49 13.18 1.04
C HIS A 134 2.59 12.00 0.09
N ILE A 135 1.48 11.63 -0.55
CA ILE A 135 1.48 10.62 -1.61
C ILE A 135 1.97 11.25 -2.91
N VAL A 136 3.15 10.83 -3.36
CA VAL A 136 3.78 11.32 -4.59
C VAL A 136 3.52 10.41 -5.80
N GLY A 137 2.91 9.26 -5.57
CA GLY A 137 2.60 8.24 -6.56
C GLY A 137 2.33 6.90 -5.90
N ALA A 138 2.49 5.81 -6.65
CA ALA A 138 2.41 4.46 -6.11
C ALA A 138 3.27 3.48 -6.91
N ILE A 139 3.69 2.42 -6.24
CA ILE A 139 4.34 1.25 -6.83
C ILE A 139 3.34 0.11 -6.93
N GLY A 140 3.41 -0.66 -8.01
CA GLY A 140 2.70 -1.92 -8.16
C GLY A 140 3.66 -3.01 -8.64
N VAL A 141 3.64 -4.13 -7.96
CA VAL A 141 4.48 -5.30 -8.27
C VAL A 141 3.60 -6.50 -8.54
N SER A 142 4.01 -7.32 -9.50
CA SER A 142 3.34 -8.57 -9.85
C SER A 142 4.30 -9.54 -10.50
N GLY A 143 4.25 -10.81 -10.11
CA GLY A 143 5.15 -11.82 -10.69
C GLY A 143 5.04 -13.18 -10.03
N ASP A 144 4.75 -13.22 -8.76
CA ASP A 144 4.71 -14.42 -7.94
C ASP A 144 3.42 -14.45 -7.10
N SER A 145 3.47 -14.94 -5.86
CA SER A 145 2.34 -14.84 -4.93
C SER A 145 2.04 -13.38 -4.56
N SER A 146 0.82 -13.10 -4.13
CA SER A 146 0.44 -11.75 -3.74
C SER A 146 1.26 -11.22 -2.56
N GLU A 147 1.68 -12.10 -1.65
CA GLU A 147 2.53 -11.78 -0.51
C GLU A 147 3.94 -11.38 -0.98
N HIS A 148 4.54 -12.12 -1.91
CA HIS A 148 5.85 -11.79 -2.48
C HIS A 148 5.80 -10.49 -3.30
N ASP A 149 4.73 -10.28 -4.05
CA ASP A 149 4.47 -9.02 -4.74
C ASP A 149 4.42 -7.84 -3.75
N GLY A 150 3.72 -8.03 -2.61
CA GLY A 150 3.62 -7.07 -1.52
C GLY A 150 4.97 -6.78 -0.86
N GLN A 151 5.79 -7.80 -0.61
CA GLN A 151 7.11 -7.65 -0.03
C GLN A 151 8.04 -6.83 -0.94
N CYS A 152 8.07 -7.12 -2.22
CA CYS A 152 8.85 -6.35 -3.19
C CYS A 152 8.35 -4.91 -3.31
N ALA A 153 7.03 -4.70 -3.35
CA ALA A 153 6.43 -3.36 -3.39
C ALA A 153 6.78 -2.56 -2.14
N GLN A 154 6.79 -3.19 -0.96
CA GLN A 154 7.17 -2.55 0.31
C GLN A 154 8.63 -2.12 0.30
N ALA A 155 9.56 -2.97 -0.17
CA ALA A 155 10.97 -2.62 -0.31
C ALA A 155 11.17 -1.38 -1.20
N GLY A 156 10.42 -1.31 -2.31
CA GLY A 156 10.41 -0.13 -3.18
C GLY A 156 9.90 1.13 -2.47
N ALA A 157 8.79 1.03 -1.75
CA ALA A 157 8.21 2.17 -1.02
C ALA A 157 9.12 2.65 0.11
N ASP A 158 9.75 1.74 0.86
CA ASP A 158 10.62 2.06 1.99
C ASP A 158 11.92 2.75 1.56
N SER A 159 12.36 2.55 0.33
CA SER A 159 13.56 3.21 -0.22
C SER A 159 13.43 4.75 -0.30
N LEU A 160 12.21 5.29 -0.20
CA LEU A 160 11.93 6.72 -0.31
C LEU A 160 11.70 7.43 1.04
N LYS A 161 11.78 6.70 2.15
CA LYS A 161 11.67 7.23 3.51
C LYS A 161 12.95 7.86 3.99
#